data_f0383fb28834435b03923dd8f8f7f1cc
#
_entry.id   f0383fb28834435b03923dd8f8f7f1cc
#
_cell.length_a   1.000
_cell.length_b   1.000
_cell.length_c   1.000
_cell.angle_alpha   90.00
_cell.angle_beta   90.00
_cell.angle_gamma   90.00
#
_symmetry.space_group_name_H-M   'P 1'
#
loop_
_entity.id
_entity.type
_entity.pdbx_description
1 polymer ?
#
loop_
_entity_poly.entity_id
_entity_poly.type
_entity_poly.pdbx_seq_one_letter_code
_entity_poly.pdbx_strand_id
1 'polypeptide(L)'
;MAKEIKFSLLYRDMWQSSGKYVPTVEQLLEVAPAIVDMGCFARVETNGGGFEQINLLFGENPNVAVRKWTQPFNDAGIQTHMLERGLNGIRMSPVPADIRRLMFRVKKKQGTDIARSFDGLNDPRNLESSIKFAKEAGMISQAALSLTVSEVHTVEYYTKLADTLIEMGADEICMKDMAGIARPASVGKIIKNIKDRHPDIPITYHGHAGPGFQMASILEAAYAGVDYVDTAMEPLAWGTGHADVLAIQAMLKDAGFNVPDINMKAYMKVRSLTQKYIDDFLGYYINPKNRLMNSLLIGPGLPGGMMGSLMADLESNLESLNKWLAKNDKQEITLDDLLIKLFKEVAYVWPKIGNPPLVTPFSQYVKNLALMNVMQMERGKKRWSIIADNIWDMILGRAGKLPGTLAPEIVQLIKEQGREFYDGNPQDLYPDQLNEFRAEMKKNNWYFGQDDEELFELAMHPEQYRAYKSGAAKTAFEQDLAKRRAATQVEKPQPAPVDAPANGVTNNFQPRQLVINVDNEEYMVYISYPENDGIPFHPVDKAVPPQPKVVDNRSDFSNGKIKEVISPLEGKFYLTKDPSETPLKVGAQVKVGEIIGYIESMKTYNAIAAEESGKVTEICFSNGDLVEEDDILVKLN
;
A
#
# COMPACT_ATOMS: atom_id res chain seq x y z
N MET A 1 41.58 -2.24 -8.59
CA MET A 1 40.55 -2.89 -9.40
C MET A 1 39.27 -2.08 -9.21
N ALA A 2 38.45 -1.93 -10.27
CA ALA A 2 37.14 -1.31 -10.15
C ALA A 2 36.28 -2.10 -9.14
N LYS A 3 35.53 -1.41 -8.28
CA LYS A 3 34.64 -2.09 -7.30
C LYS A 3 33.55 -2.85 -8.06
N GLU A 4 33.31 -4.10 -7.65
CA GLU A 4 32.21 -4.91 -8.15
C GLU A 4 30.90 -4.49 -7.45
N ILE A 5 29.83 -4.31 -8.24
CA ILE A 5 28.47 -4.08 -7.76
C ILE A 5 27.57 -5.16 -8.33
N LYS A 6 26.79 -5.81 -7.46
CA LYS A 6 25.90 -6.92 -7.80
C LYS A 6 24.45 -6.44 -7.91
N PHE A 7 23.68 -7.07 -8.80
CA PHE A 7 22.26 -6.73 -8.99
C PHE A 7 21.34 -7.71 -8.26
N SER A 8 20.25 -7.17 -7.73
CA SER A 8 19.14 -7.90 -7.15
C SER A 8 17.86 -7.55 -7.90
N LEU A 9 17.12 -8.53 -8.40
CA LEU A 9 15.85 -8.33 -9.07
C LEU A 9 14.71 -8.33 -8.05
N LEU A 10 13.94 -7.26 -8.03
CA LEU A 10 12.77 -7.11 -7.19
C LEU A 10 11.49 -7.62 -7.90
N TYR A 11 11.46 -8.89 -8.34
CA TYR A 11 10.35 -9.38 -9.16
C TYR A 11 9.00 -9.33 -8.43
N ARG A 12 8.96 -9.60 -7.13
CA ARG A 12 7.74 -9.43 -6.32
C ARG A 12 7.35 -7.95 -6.20
N ASP A 13 8.31 -7.07 -5.85
CA ASP A 13 8.01 -5.67 -5.55
C ASP A 13 7.61 -4.86 -6.79
N MET A 14 8.21 -5.13 -7.96
CA MET A 14 7.85 -4.44 -9.20
C MET A 14 6.37 -4.67 -9.58
N TRP A 15 5.81 -5.85 -9.30
CA TRP A 15 4.38 -6.13 -9.47
C TRP A 15 3.54 -5.40 -8.42
N GLN A 16 3.92 -5.51 -7.15
CA GLN A 16 3.19 -4.90 -6.05
C GLN A 16 3.20 -3.35 -6.11
N SER A 17 4.29 -2.77 -6.59
CA SER A 17 4.41 -1.31 -6.79
C SER A 17 3.58 -0.83 -7.98
N SER A 18 3.35 -1.67 -8.98
CA SER A 18 2.58 -1.33 -10.17
C SER A 18 1.08 -1.55 -9.99
N GLY A 19 0.70 -2.59 -9.21
CA GLY A 19 -0.69 -3.02 -9.07
C GLY A 19 -1.00 -3.71 -7.75
N LYS A 20 -2.15 -4.41 -7.73
CA LYS A 20 -2.63 -5.12 -6.54
C LYS A 20 -2.13 -6.55 -6.47
N TYR A 21 -1.90 -7.20 -7.61
CA TYR A 21 -1.64 -8.62 -7.72
C TYR A 21 -0.24 -8.91 -8.26
N VAL A 22 0.28 -10.10 -7.96
CA VAL A 22 1.48 -10.69 -8.55
C VAL A 22 1.07 -11.83 -9.49
N PRO A 23 1.97 -12.36 -10.37
CA PRO A 23 1.65 -13.49 -11.23
C PRO A 23 1.24 -14.74 -10.45
N THR A 24 0.41 -15.59 -11.08
CA THR A 24 0.08 -16.92 -10.56
C THR A 24 1.33 -17.80 -10.48
N VAL A 25 1.24 -18.90 -9.72
CA VAL A 25 2.35 -19.88 -9.61
C VAL A 25 2.80 -20.39 -10.99
N GLU A 26 1.85 -20.66 -11.87
CA GLU A 26 2.16 -21.14 -13.24
C GLU A 26 2.94 -20.08 -14.04
N GLN A 27 2.52 -18.82 -13.99
CA GLN A 27 3.22 -17.71 -14.65
C GLN A 27 4.62 -17.49 -14.07
N LEU A 28 4.77 -17.61 -12.74
CA LEU A 28 6.08 -17.50 -12.08
C LEU A 28 7.03 -18.60 -12.53
N LEU A 29 6.55 -19.84 -12.65
CA LEU A 29 7.34 -20.97 -13.13
C LEU A 29 7.71 -20.84 -14.62
N GLU A 30 6.85 -20.23 -15.43
CA GLU A 30 7.13 -19.95 -16.85
C GLU A 30 8.27 -18.95 -17.02
N VAL A 31 8.34 -17.92 -16.15
CA VAL A 31 9.34 -16.85 -16.29
C VAL A 31 10.68 -17.14 -15.60
N ALA A 32 10.70 -17.98 -14.55
CA ALA A 32 11.89 -18.22 -13.73
C ALA A 32 13.13 -18.65 -14.53
N PRO A 33 13.06 -19.61 -15.48
CA PRO A 33 14.22 -20.01 -16.27
C PRO A 33 14.82 -18.85 -17.07
N ALA A 34 13.98 -17.98 -17.63
CA ALA A 34 14.46 -16.84 -18.40
C ALA A 34 15.13 -15.77 -17.50
N ILE A 35 14.68 -15.60 -16.26
CA ILE A 35 15.35 -14.72 -15.28
C ILE A 35 16.72 -15.31 -14.92
N VAL A 36 16.83 -16.60 -14.69
CA VAL A 36 18.11 -17.29 -14.44
C VAL A 36 19.06 -17.11 -15.64
N ASP A 37 18.55 -17.31 -16.86
CA ASP A 37 19.33 -17.19 -18.09
C ASP A 37 19.82 -15.76 -18.36
N MET A 38 19.25 -14.72 -17.72
CA MET A 38 19.80 -13.37 -17.80
C MET A 38 21.22 -13.28 -17.27
N GLY A 39 21.62 -14.12 -16.32
CA GLY A 39 22.98 -14.29 -15.83
C GLY A 39 23.54 -13.11 -15.04
N CYS A 40 22.73 -12.10 -14.75
CA CYS A 40 23.19 -10.84 -14.13
C CYS A 40 22.75 -10.67 -12.68
N PHE A 41 21.83 -11.50 -12.17
CA PHE A 41 21.31 -11.33 -10.82
C PHE A 41 22.01 -12.23 -9.82
N ALA A 42 22.54 -11.63 -8.76
CA ALA A 42 23.04 -12.35 -7.59
C ALA A 42 21.89 -12.71 -6.64
N ARG A 43 20.80 -11.95 -6.69
CA ARG A 43 19.63 -12.08 -5.80
C ARG A 43 18.31 -11.83 -6.53
N VAL A 44 17.24 -12.49 -6.05
CA VAL A 44 15.87 -12.26 -6.52
C VAL A 44 14.92 -12.17 -5.33
N GLU A 45 14.08 -11.13 -5.29
CA GLU A 45 13.00 -11.03 -4.31
C GLU A 45 11.83 -11.89 -4.77
N THR A 46 11.55 -12.94 -4.00
CA THR A 46 10.59 -13.98 -4.40
C THR A 46 9.28 -13.94 -3.62
N ASN A 47 9.28 -13.51 -2.36
CA ASN A 47 8.12 -13.62 -1.49
C ASN A 47 8.14 -12.59 -0.33
N GLY A 48 7.27 -12.77 0.64
CA GLY A 48 7.06 -11.84 1.76
C GLY A 48 5.95 -10.84 1.46
N GLY A 49 5.85 -9.82 2.25
CA GLY A 49 4.86 -8.76 2.26
C GLY A 49 3.84 -8.68 1.13
N GLY A 50 2.70 -9.34 1.28
CA GLY A 50 1.59 -9.35 0.31
C GLY A 50 1.57 -10.54 -0.64
N PHE A 51 2.67 -11.27 -0.84
CA PHE A 51 2.74 -12.37 -1.81
C PHE A 51 1.80 -13.53 -1.41
N GLU A 52 1.93 -14.03 -0.20
CA GLU A 52 1.11 -15.14 0.33
C GLU A 52 -0.38 -14.81 0.35
N GLN A 53 -0.72 -13.59 0.76
CA GLN A 53 -2.11 -13.12 0.72
C GLN A 53 -2.71 -13.19 -0.67
N ILE A 54 -1.93 -12.83 -1.70
CA ILE A 54 -2.38 -12.84 -3.10
C ILE A 54 -2.58 -14.26 -3.60
N ASN A 55 -1.67 -15.20 -3.27
CA ASN A 55 -1.85 -16.62 -3.61
C ASN A 55 -3.15 -17.17 -3.00
N LEU A 56 -3.42 -16.86 -1.72
CA LEU A 56 -4.67 -17.26 -1.06
C LEU A 56 -5.91 -16.69 -1.77
N LEU A 57 -5.85 -15.42 -2.25
CA LEU A 57 -6.94 -14.80 -3.01
C LEU A 57 -7.17 -15.49 -4.37
N PHE A 58 -6.13 -15.96 -5.03
CA PHE A 58 -6.26 -16.75 -6.26
C PHE A 58 -6.80 -18.17 -6.01
N GLY A 59 -6.85 -18.62 -4.76
CA GLY A 59 -7.12 -20.00 -4.41
C GLY A 59 -5.91 -20.92 -4.63
N GLU A 60 -4.70 -20.36 -4.64
CA GLU A 60 -3.43 -21.08 -4.71
C GLU A 60 -2.86 -21.30 -3.30
N ASN A 61 -2.13 -22.40 -3.10
CA ASN A 61 -1.44 -22.63 -1.85
C ASN A 61 -0.11 -21.86 -1.79
N PRO A 62 0.06 -20.90 -0.88
CA PRO A 62 1.27 -20.08 -0.82
C PRO A 62 2.54 -20.88 -0.56
N ASN A 63 2.45 -21.95 0.24
CA ASN A 63 3.60 -22.79 0.57
C ASN A 63 4.14 -23.53 -0.67
N VAL A 64 3.23 -24.01 -1.52
CA VAL A 64 3.58 -24.62 -2.81
C VAL A 64 4.14 -23.55 -3.76
N ALA A 65 3.53 -22.36 -3.77
CA ALA A 65 3.96 -21.24 -4.60
C ALA A 65 5.40 -20.84 -4.28
N VAL A 66 5.71 -20.57 -3.01
CA VAL A 66 7.05 -20.13 -2.60
C VAL A 66 8.10 -21.21 -2.92
N ARG A 67 7.87 -22.49 -2.56
CA ARG A 67 8.81 -23.56 -2.84
C ARG A 67 9.16 -23.66 -4.33
N LYS A 68 8.13 -23.71 -5.17
CA LYS A 68 8.31 -23.85 -6.62
C LYS A 68 8.99 -22.63 -7.24
N TRP A 69 8.65 -21.44 -6.75
CA TRP A 69 9.20 -20.20 -7.28
C TRP A 69 10.65 -19.93 -6.86
N THR A 70 11.04 -20.32 -5.63
CA THR A 70 12.44 -20.16 -5.16
C THR A 70 13.40 -21.18 -5.75
N GLN A 71 12.93 -22.40 -6.01
CA GLN A 71 13.76 -23.55 -6.44
C GLN A 71 14.65 -23.25 -7.64
N PRO A 72 14.17 -22.70 -8.79
CA PRO A 72 15.02 -22.44 -9.95
C PRO A 72 16.20 -21.49 -9.65
N PHE A 73 16.00 -20.53 -8.76
CA PHE A 73 17.05 -19.57 -8.37
C PHE A 73 18.09 -20.24 -7.47
N ASN A 74 17.65 -21.00 -6.49
CA ASN A 74 18.53 -21.73 -5.58
C ASN A 74 19.38 -22.76 -6.35
N ASP A 75 18.80 -23.49 -7.32
CA ASP A 75 19.50 -24.44 -8.17
C ASP A 75 20.58 -23.76 -9.05
N ALA A 76 20.35 -22.49 -9.40
CA ALA A 76 21.30 -21.66 -10.14
C ALA A 76 22.32 -20.92 -9.25
N GLY A 77 22.28 -21.11 -7.93
CA GLY A 77 23.14 -20.40 -6.97
C GLY A 77 22.80 -18.92 -6.78
N ILE A 78 21.59 -18.50 -7.17
CA ILE A 78 21.06 -17.15 -6.98
C ILE A 78 20.32 -17.12 -5.63
N GLN A 79 20.73 -16.22 -4.73
CA GLN A 79 20.09 -16.07 -3.43
C GLN A 79 18.67 -15.49 -3.57
N THR A 80 17.74 -16.04 -2.82
CA THR A 80 16.37 -15.53 -2.76
C THR A 80 16.14 -14.74 -1.49
N HIS A 81 15.30 -13.71 -1.57
CA HIS A 81 14.96 -12.92 -0.40
C HIS A 81 13.46 -12.61 -0.29
N MET A 82 13.04 -12.39 0.94
CA MET A 82 11.69 -11.97 1.30
C MET A 82 11.69 -10.60 1.96
N LEU A 83 10.55 -9.89 1.87
CA LEU A 83 10.30 -8.67 2.64
C LEU A 83 9.50 -8.98 3.90
N GLU A 84 10.00 -8.51 5.05
CA GLU A 84 9.32 -8.61 6.35
C GLU A 84 9.21 -7.22 6.98
N ARG A 85 8.10 -6.96 7.69
CA ARG A 85 7.74 -5.65 8.24
C ARG A 85 7.88 -5.61 9.75
N GLY A 86 9.01 -6.06 10.30
CA GLY A 86 9.28 -6.05 11.73
C GLY A 86 8.11 -6.62 12.54
N LEU A 87 7.59 -5.85 13.48
CA LEU A 87 6.46 -6.24 14.34
C LEU A 87 5.24 -6.81 13.58
N ASN A 88 5.05 -6.40 12.33
CA ASN A 88 3.90 -6.83 11.52
C ASN A 88 4.16 -8.11 10.69
N GLY A 89 5.37 -8.69 10.73
CA GLY A 89 5.71 -9.85 9.89
C GLY A 89 5.48 -9.57 8.40
N ILE A 90 4.67 -10.37 7.73
CA ILE A 90 4.33 -10.16 6.30
C ILE A 90 2.90 -9.63 6.06
N ARG A 91 2.22 -9.18 7.12
CA ARG A 91 0.91 -8.52 7.02
C ARG A 91 0.99 -7.02 7.38
N MET A 92 -0.15 -6.35 7.53
CA MET A 92 -0.22 -4.90 7.78
C MET A 92 -0.47 -4.54 9.25
N SER A 93 -0.78 -5.53 10.09
CA SER A 93 -1.02 -5.40 11.53
C SER A 93 -0.01 -6.21 12.33
N PRO A 94 0.25 -5.88 13.59
CA PRO A 94 1.18 -6.61 14.45
C PRO A 94 0.89 -8.11 14.56
N VAL A 95 1.95 -8.89 14.73
CA VAL A 95 1.93 -10.36 14.78
C VAL A 95 2.62 -10.85 16.06
N PRO A 96 2.01 -11.81 16.81
CA PRO A 96 2.66 -12.48 17.92
C PRO A 96 4.04 -13.05 17.60
N ALA A 97 4.92 -13.04 18.58
CA ALA A 97 6.32 -13.46 18.41
C ALA A 97 6.47 -14.92 17.99
N ASP A 98 5.62 -15.81 18.49
CA ASP A 98 5.63 -17.23 18.14
C ASP A 98 5.27 -17.48 16.67
N ILE A 99 4.33 -16.72 16.12
CA ILE A 99 3.95 -16.78 14.70
C ILE A 99 5.09 -16.26 13.83
N ARG A 100 5.72 -15.13 14.20
CA ARG A 100 6.87 -14.59 13.47
C ARG A 100 8.06 -15.57 13.47
N ARG A 101 8.37 -16.19 14.61
CA ARG A 101 9.42 -17.21 14.69
C ARG A 101 9.12 -18.41 13.77
N LEU A 102 7.85 -18.86 13.72
CA LEU A 102 7.45 -19.92 12.80
C LEU A 102 7.61 -19.48 11.33
N MET A 103 7.25 -18.24 11.00
CA MET A 103 7.42 -17.67 9.64
C MET A 103 8.85 -17.83 9.13
N PHE A 104 9.86 -17.35 9.85
CA PHE A 104 11.25 -17.42 9.40
C PHE A 104 11.69 -18.87 9.18
N ARG A 105 11.32 -19.78 10.08
CA ARG A 105 11.62 -21.20 9.95
C ARG A 105 10.98 -21.82 8.70
N VAL A 106 9.72 -21.54 8.45
CA VAL A 106 8.98 -22.01 7.26
C VAL A 106 9.59 -21.45 5.98
N LYS A 107 9.85 -20.14 5.93
CA LYS A 107 10.42 -19.48 4.75
C LYS A 107 11.81 -20.00 4.41
N LYS A 108 12.67 -20.26 5.40
CA LYS A 108 13.97 -20.91 5.15
C LYS A 108 13.80 -22.31 4.56
N LYS A 109 12.89 -23.11 5.08
CA LYS A 109 12.57 -24.44 4.55
C LYS A 109 11.99 -24.42 3.13
N GLN A 110 11.36 -23.33 2.75
CA GLN A 110 10.83 -23.09 1.41
C GLN A 110 11.87 -22.51 0.43
N GLY A 111 13.13 -22.35 0.85
CA GLY A 111 14.23 -21.93 -0.01
C GLY A 111 14.55 -20.44 0.04
N THR A 112 14.00 -19.67 0.99
CA THR A 112 14.35 -18.26 1.15
C THR A 112 15.64 -18.11 1.94
N ASP A 113 16.64 -17.41 1.38
CA ASP A 113 17.96 -17.27 1.98
C ASP A 113 18.11 -16.04 2.86
N ILE A 114 17.48 -14.91 2.47
CA ILE A 114 17.66 -13.62 3.10
C ILE A 114 16.30 -13.11 3.60
N ALA A 115 16.25 -12.69 4.86
CA ALA A 115 15.14 -11.97 5.43
C ALA A 115 15.48 -10.47 5.44
N ARG A 116 14.85 -9.69 4.56
CA ARG A 116 14.92 -8.24 4.57
C ARG A 116 13.83 -7.71 5.49
N SER A 117 14.21 -7.29 6.68
CA SER A 117 13.30 -6.80 7.72
C SER A 117 13.39 -5.29 7.83
N PHE A 118 12.26 -4.58 7.79
CA PHE A 118 12.20 -3.15 8.06
C PHE A 118 11.18 -2.84 9.14
N ASP A 119 11.43 -1.80 9.92
CA ASP A 119 10.42 -1.20 10.78
C ASP A 119 9.99 0.15 10.23
N GLY A 120 8.69 0.41 10.25
CA GLY A 120 8.14 1.66 9.72
C GLY A 120 8.45 2.88 10.59
N LEU A 121 8.82 2.73 11.86
CA LEU A 121 9.27 3.81 12.74
C LEU A 121 10.79 3.89 12.88
N ASN A 122 11.53 2.94 12.30
CA ASN A 122 12.97 2.75 12.56
C ASN A 122 13.29 2.50 14.05
N ASP A 123 12.34 1.90 14.79
CA ASP A 123 12.59 1.50 16.18
C ASP A 123 13.35 0.17 16.22
N PRO A 124 14.61 0.13 16.68
CA PRO A 124 15.38 -1.12 16.71
C PRO A 124 14.73 -2.24 17.51
N ARG A 125 13.91 -1.92 18.53
CA ARG A 125 13.20 -2.92 19.36
C ARG A 125 12.25 -3.77 18.52
N ASN A 126 11.62 -3.19 17.48
CA ASN A 126 10.74 -3.89 16.55
C ASN A 126 11.49 -4.85 15.62
N LEU A 127 12.80 -4.61 15.39
CA LEU A 127 13.65 -5.43 14.53
C LEU A 127 14.45 -6.49 15.31
N GLU A 128 14.58 -6.36 16.64
CA GLU A 128 15.33 -7.29 17.48
C GLU A 128 14.88 -8.75 17.28
N SER A 129 13.58 -8.98 17.38
CA SER A 129 13.00 -10.31 17.15
C SER A 129 13.18 -10.78 15.70
N SER A 130 13.10 -9.89 14.70
CA SER A 130 13.33 -10.24 13.30
C SER A 130 14.75 -10.72 13.06
N ILE A 131 15.74 -9.96 13.55
CA ILE A 131 17.17 -10.33 13.46
C ILE A 131 17.41 -11.68 14.12
N LYS A 132 16.94 -11.84 15.35
CA LYS A 132 17.10 -13.07 16.13
C LYS A 132 16.48 -14.28 15.42
N PHE A 133 15.22 -14.19 15.00
CA PHE A 133 14.49 -15.31 14.41
C PHE A 133 15.00 -15.68 13.01
N ALA A 134 15.44 -14.70 12.21
CA ALA A 134 16.10 -14.97 10.94
C ALA A 134 17.38 -15.80 11.14
N LYS A 135 18.22 -15.42 12.08
CA LYS A 135 19.47 -16.13 12.42
C LYS A 135 19.20 -17.51 13.00
N GLU A 136 18.22 -17.67 13.90
CA GLU A 136 17.78 -18.96 14.45
C GLU A 136 17.31 -19.91 13.33
N ALA A 137 16.69 -19.36 12.28
CA ALA A 137 16.24 -20.13 11.12
C ALA A 137 17.38 -20.45 10.12
N GLY A 138 18.56 -19.90 10.28
CA GLY A 138 19.68 -20.02 9.35
C GLY A 138 19.53 -19.17 8.09
N MET A 139 18.82 -18.04 8.19
CA MET A 139 18.72 -17.02 7.14
C MET A 139 19.75 -15.91 7.36
N ILE A 140 20.13 -15.22 6.30
CA ILE A 140 20.84 -13.96 6.37
C ILE A 140 19.87 -12.89 6.86
N SER A 141 20.20 -12.23 7.96
CA SER A 141 19.41 -11.12 8.50
C SER A 141 19.83 -9.81 7.86
N GLN A 142 19.04 -9.28 6.94
CA GLN A 142 19.27 -7.98 6.32
C GLN A 142 18.31 -6.95 6.95
N ALA A 143 18.86 -6.07 7.81
CA ALA A 143 18.11 -5.02 8.45
C ALA A 143 18.03 -3.77 7.57
N ALA A 144 16.83 -3.23 7.40
CA ALA A 144 16.59 -2.09 6.52
C ALA A 144 16.40 -0.79 7.30
N LEU A 145 17.03 0.28 6.81
CA LEU A 145 16.85 1.65 7.25
C LEU A 145 15.76 2.28 6.41
N SER A 146 14.59 2.56 6.98
CA SER A 146 13.46 3.20 6.28
C SER A 146 13.77 4.68 6.06
N LEU A 147 14.15 5.04 4.82
CA LEU A 147 14.60 6.39 4.51
C LEU A 147 13.41 7.35 4.35
N THR A 148 13.55 8.51 4.97
CA THR A 148 12.70 9.68 4.75
C THR A 148 13.53 10.95 4.95
N VAL A 149 12.97 12.13 4.69
CA VAL A 149 13.70 13.41 4.73
C VAL A 149 13.00 14.37 5.67
N SER A 150 13.59 14.65 6.81
CA SER A 150 13.14 15.64 7.78
C SER A 150 14.33 16.17 8.60
N GLU A 151 14.07 17.11 9.51
CA GLU A 151 15.08 17.63 10.42
C GLU A 151 15.62 16.55 11.39
N VAL A 152 14.82 15.52 11.68
CA VAL A 152 15.20 14.38 12.54
C VAL A 152 16.02 13.35 11.76
N HIS A 153 15.65 13.08 10.51
CA HIS A 153 16.21 12.00 9.69
C HIS A 153 17.49 12.45 8.97
N THR A 154 18.52 12.70 9.77
CA THR A 154 19.83 13.18 9.31
C THR A 154 20.76 12.02 8.92
N VAL A 155 21.88 12.33 8.28
CA VAL A 155 22.94 11.34 8.00
C VAL A 155 23.39 10.64 9.27
N GLU A 156 23.58 11.41 10.36
CA GLU A 156 24.02 10.86 11.66
C GLU A 156 22.95 9.95 12.30
N TYR A 157 21.68 10.31 12.20
CA TYR A 157 20.57 9.47 12.65
C TYR A 157 20.63 8.07 12.01
N TYR A 158 20.75 8.01 10.68
CA TYR A 158 20.80 6.74 9.96
C TYR A 158 22.09 5.96 10.21
N THR A 159 23.21 6.66 10.37
CA THR A 159 24.48 6.01 10.71
C THR A 159 24.40 5.32 12.07
N LYS A 160 23.86 6.00 13.09
CA LYS A 160 23.66 5.42 14.43
C LYS A 160 22.66 4.27 14.44
N LEU A 161 21.59 4.40 13.65
CA LEU A 161 20.62 3.31 13.51
C LEU A 161 21.28 2.06 12.91
N ALA A 162 22.11 2.23 11.89
CA ALA A 162 22.89 1.13 11.31
C ALA A 162 23.83 0.49 12.34
N ASP A 163 24.59 1.30 13.09
CA ASP A 163 25.46 0.81 14.16
C ASP A 163 24.65 -0.06 15.15
N THR A 164 23.50 0.43 15.62
CA THR A 164 22.65 -0.31 16.56
C THR A 164 22.17 -1.64 15.98
N LEU A 165 21.72 -1.67 14.73
CA LEU A 165 21.22 -2.89 14.10
C LEU A 165 22.33 -3.91 13.85
N ILE A 166 23.55 -3.46 13.53
CA ILE A 166 24.73 -4.31 13.38
C ILE A 166 25.14 -4.88 14.75
N GLU A 167 25.14 -4.06 15.80
CA GLU A 167 25.39 -4.52 17.17
C GLU A 167 24.37 -5.55 17.65
N MET A 168 23.11 -5.43 17.24
CA MET A 168 22.04 -6.41 17.47
C MET A 168 22.24 -7.72 16.69
N GLY A 169 23.19 -7.75 15.76
CA GLY A 169 23.57 -8.95 15.01
C GLY A 169 23.00 -9.05 13.58
N ALA A 170 22.56 -7.95 12.98
CA ALA A 170 22.24 -7.92 11.56
C ALA A 170 23.48 -8.28 10.72
N ASP A 171 23.30 -9.16 9.74
CA ASP A 171 24.39 -9.61 8.86
C ASP A 171 24.60 -8.62 7.71
N GLU A 172 23.58 -7.87 7.33
CA GLU A 172 23.62 -6.90 6.22
C GLU A 172 22.73 -5.68 6.51
N ILE A 173 22.99 -4.57 5.86
CA ILE A 173 22.16 -3.34 5.92
C ILE A 173 21.54 -3.06 4.55
N CYS A 174 20.25 -2.70 4.54
CA CYS A 174 19.55 -2.21 3.36
C CYS A 174 19.16 -0.73 3.53
N MET A 175 19.63 0.12 2.63
CA MET A 175 19.18 1.51 2.52
C MET A 175 17.84 1.51 1.77
N LYS A 176 16.71 1.61 2.49
CA LYS A 176 15.37 1.42 1.93
C LYS A 176 14.64 2.75 1.70
N ASP A 177 14.74 3.27 0.47
CA ASP A 177 14.03 4.49 0.03
C ASP A 177 12.71 4.13 -0.64
N MET A 178 11.71 3.78 0.18
CA MET A 178 10.39 3.36 -0.29
C MET A 178 9.62 4.48 -1.00
N ALA A 179 9.85 5.73 -0.64
CA ALA A 179 9.24 6.89 -1.28
C ALA A 179 10.04 7.40 -2.49
N GLY A 180 11.29 6.99 -2.65
CA GLY A 180 12.19 7.47 -3.69
C GLY A 180 12.63 8.92 -3.50
N ILE A 181 12.54 9.44 -2.26
CA ILE A 181 12.78 10.86 -1.95
C ILE A 181 14.12 11.11 -1.27
N ALA A 182 14.86 10.09 -0.92
CA ALA A 182 16.17 10.26 -0.30
C ALA A 182 17.08 11.11 -1.20
N ARG A 183 17.76 12.07 -0.60
CA ARG A 183 18.64 12.96 -1.36
C ARG A 183 19.93 12.22 -1.73
N PRO A 184 20.32 12.18 -3.01
CA PRO A 184 21.45 11.37 -3.48
C PRO A 184 22.72 11.58 -2.65
N ALA A 185 23.12 12.81 -2.43
CA ALA A 185 24.31 13.13 -1.62
C ALA A 185 24.21 12.65 -0.16
N SER A 186 23.00 12.59 0.42
CA SER A 186 22.78 12.04 1.76
C SER A 186 22.90 10.52 1.76
N VAL A 187 22.37 9.85 0.74
CA VAL A 187 22.53 8.39 0.56
C VAL A 187 24.00 8.02 0.51
N GLY A 188 24.80 8.70 -0.34
CA GLY A 188 26.24 8.48 -0.41
C GLY A 188 26.95 8.68 0.93
N LYS A 189 26.63 9.77 1.65
CA LYS A 189 27.24 10.04 2.97
C LYS A 189 26.90 8.97 4.02
N ILE A 190 25.64 8.51 4.07
CA ILE A 190 25.22 7.46 5.01
C ILE A 190 25.98 6.17 4.72
N ILE A 191 25.99 5.71 3.46
CA ILE A 191 26.70 4.49 3.07
C ILE A 191 28.19 4.60 3.40
N LYS A 192 28.82 5.74 3.05
CA LYS A 192 30.23 5.96 3.36
C LYS A 192 30.49 5.87 4.85
N ASN A 193 29.69 6.53 5.69
CA ASN A 193 29.86 6.49 7.14
C ASN A 193 29.71 5.07 7.70
N ILE A 194 28.76 4.30 7.20
CA ILE A 194 28.59 2.89 7.61
C ILE A 194 29.81 2.07 7.18
N LYS A 195 30.28 2.20 5.95
CA LYS A 195 31.46 1.48 5.44
C LYS A 195 32.76 1.87 6.16
N ASP A 196 32.91 3.14 6.55
CA ASP A 196 34.08 3.59 7.32
C ASP A 196 34.12 2.96 8.72
N ARG A 197 32.98 2.66 9.34
CA ARG A 197 32.84 2.03 10.66
C ARG A 197 32.79 0.50 10.60
N HIS A 198 32.13 -0.02 9.58
CA HIS A 198 31.85 -1.44 9.39
C HIS A 198 32.21 -1.86 7.95
N PRO A 199 33.51 -1.93 7.58
CA PRO A 199 33.94 -2.13 6.19
C PRO A 199 33.45 -3.43 5.58
N ASP A 200 33.27 -4.47 6.39
CA ASP A 200 32.90 -5.82 5.95
C ASP A 200 31.38 -6.04 5.85
N ILE A 201 30.55 -5.15 6.39
CA ILE A 201 29.08 -5.27 6.32
C ILE A 201 28.60 -5.03 4.89
N PRO A 202 27.92 -6.00 4.25
CA PRO A 202 27.30 -5.78 2.95
C PRO A 202 26.19 -4.76 3.03
N ILE A 203 26.14 -3.83 2.05
CA ILE A 203 25.10 -2.81 1.95
C ILE A 203 24.34 -2.98 0.63
N THR A 204 23.02 -3.02 0.71
CA THR A 204 22.11 -2.98 -0.44
C THR A 204 21.46 -1.60 -0.53
N TYR A 205 21.40 -1.00 -1.71
CA TYR A 205 20.55 0.16 -1.97
C TYR A 205 19.26 -0.28 -2.65
N HIS A 206 18.13 0.02 -2.00
CA HIS A 206 16.77 -0.17 -2.48
C HIS A 206 16.10 1.20 -2.59
N GLY A 207 15.66 1.58 -3.77
CA GLY A 207 14.99 2.85 -3.98
C GLY A 207 13.91 2.76 -5.05
N HIS A 208 12.83 3.55 -4.88
CA HIS A 208 11.78 3.68 -5.89
C HIS A 208 12.05 4.87 -6.82
N ALA A 209 11.61 4.76 -8.08
CA ALA A 209 11.88 5.75 -9.13
C ALA A 209 10.95 6.98 -9.07
N GLY A 210 9.81 6.88 -8.37
CA GLY A 210 8.70 7.81 -8.43
C GLY A 210 9.02 9.29 -8.61
N PRO A 211 9.76 9.94 -7.69
CA PRO A 211 10.10 11.36 -7.81
C PRO A 211 11.33 11.67 -8.69
N GLY A 212 12.07 10.65 -9.18
CA GLY A 212 13.15 10.83 -10.13
C GLY A 212 14.58 10.81 -9.56
N PHE A 213 14.77 10.61 -8.24
CA PHE A 213 16.12 10.64 -7.65
C PHE A 213 16.87 9.31 -7.71
N GLN A 214 16.21 8.20 -7.96
CA GLN A 214 16.79 6.86 -7.80
C GLN A 214 18.10 6.65 -8.55
N MET A 215 18.20 7.04 -9.83
CA MET A 215 19.42 6.84 -10.61
C MET A 215 20.62 7.61 -10.03
N ALA A 216 20.40 8.86 -9.62
CA ALA A 216 21.43 9.65 -8.94
C ALA A 216 21.82 9.06 -7.58
N SER A 217 20.84 8.54 -6.82
CA SER A 217 21.11 7.89 -5.53
C SER A 217 21.87 6.58 -5.71
N ILE A 218 21.61 5.80 -6.75
CA ILE A 218 22.39 4.60 -7.09
C ILE A 218 23.84 4.98 -7.40
N LEU A 219 24.07 6.03 -8.17
CA LEU A 219 25.41 6.48 -8.52
C LEU A 219 26.21 6.94 -7.28
N GLU A 220 25.59 7.74 -6.41
CA GLU A 220 26.18 8.16 -5.14
C GLU A 220 26.44 6.97 -4.20
N ALA A 221 25.51 6.01 -4.15
CA ALA A 221 25.68 4.78 -3.39
C ALA A 221 26.88 3.95 -3.92
N ALA A 222 27.05 3.88 -5.24
CA ALA A 222 28.15 3.19 -5.89
C ALA A 222 29.50 3.80 -5.51
N TYR A 223 29.64 5.12 -5.60
CA TYR A 223 30.85 5.84 -5.16
C TYR A 223 31.14 5.68 -3.67
N ALA A 224 30.09 5.57 -2.85
CA ALA A 224 30.21 5.38 -1.40
C ALA A 224 30.52 3.94 -0.99
N GLY A 225 30.46 2.99 -1.93
CA GLY A 225 30.86 1.62 -1.66
C GLY A 225 29.71 0.64 -1.39
N VAL A 226 28.54 0.83 -1.99
CA VAL A 226 27.45 -0.15 -1.96
C VAL A 226 27.88 -1.49 -2.60
N ASP A 227 27.34 -2.61 -2.12
CA ASP A 227 27.65 -3.95 -2.65
C ASP A 227 26.57 -4.48 -3.57
N TYR A 228 25.30 -4.17 -3.27
CA TYR A 228 24.14 -4.62 -4.05
C TYR A 228 23.24 -3.43 -4.41
N VAL A 229 22.67 -3.47 -5.60
CA VAL A 229 21.66 -2.53 -6.07
C VAL A 229 20.41 -3.29 -6.46
N ASP A 230 19.28 -2.89 -5.89
CA ASP A 230 17.97 -3.42 -6.24
C ASP A 230 17.50 -2.81 -7.56
N THR A 231 16.96 -3.66 -8.44
CA THR A 231 16.58 -3.30 -9.81
C THR A 231 15.20 -3.86 -10.15
N ALA A 232 14.57 -3.26 -11.15
CA ALA A 232 13.42 -3.84 -11.84
C ALA A 232 13.75 -4.07 -13.31
N MET A 233 12.75 -4.41 -14.09
CA MET A 233 12.85 -4.53 -15.53
C MET A 233 11.53 -4.19 -16.22
N GLU A 234 11.62 -3.78 -17.49
CA GLU A 234 10.42 -3.56 -18.29
C GLU A 234 9.57 -4.84 -18.43
N PRO A 235 8.23 -4.66 -18.55
CA PRO A 235 7.47 -3.40 -18.64
C PRO A 235 7.07 -2.78 -17.30
N LEU A 236 7.55 -3.25 -16.16
CA LEU A 236 7.18 -2.80 -14.81
C LEU A 236 8.28 -1.96 -14.13
N ALA A 237 9.33 -1.58 -14.85
CA ALA A 237 10.31 -0.61 -14.38
C ALA A 237 9.73 0.81 -14.36
N TRP A 238 10.39 1.71 -13.59
CA TRP A 238 10.08 3.13 -13.46
C TRP A 238 8.76 3.44 -12.72
N GLY A 239 8.30 4.67 -12.82
CA GLY A 239 7.11 5.11 -12.11
C GLY A 239 7.22 4.88 -10.59
N THR A 240 6.22 4.22 -10.01
CA THR A 240 6.22 3.85 -8.59
C THR A 240 7.09 2.63 -8.27
N GLY A 241 7.61 1.94 -9.29
CA GLY A 241 8.55 0.82 -9.16
C GLY A 241 10.00 1.29 -9.06
N HIS A 242 10.91 0.50 -9.63
CA HIS A 242 12.36 0.73 -9.57
C HIS A 242 12.93 0.95 -10.97
N ALA A 243 14.14 1.50 -11.05
CA ALA A 243 14.82 1.69 -12.31
C ALA A 243 15.14 0.35 -13.00
N ASP A 244 15.15 0.39 -14.32
CA ASP A 244 15.46 -0.78 -15.13
C ASP A 244 16.93 -1.18 -15.03
N VAL A 245 17.18 -2.48 -14.95
CA VAL A 245 18.53 -3.04 -14.81
C VAL A 245 19.46 -2.67 -15.97
N LEU A 246 18.95 -2.48 -17.20
CA LEU A 246 19.73 -2.04 -18.34
C LEU A 246 20.25 -0.62 -18.16
N ALA A 247 19.39 0.29 -17.70
CA ALA A 247 19.76 1.67 -17.44
C ALA A 247 20.80 1.78 -16.31
N ILE A 248 20.58 1.01 -15.23
CA ILE A 248 21.52 0.95 -14.10
C ILE A 248 22.87 0.39 -14.54
N GLN A 249 22.88 -0.70 -15.32
CA GLN A 249 24.11 -1.31 -15.86
C GLN A 249 24.88 -0.30 -16.73
N ALA A 250 24.21 0.35 -17.66
CA ALA A 250 24.83 1.32 -18.55
C ALA A 250 25.48 2.48 -17.77
N MET A 251 24.75 3.05 -16.81
CA MET A 251 25.24 4.14 -15.96
C MET A 251 26.45 3.73 -15.15
N LEU A 252 26.39 2.57 -14.50
CA LEU A 252 27.49 2.11 -13.61
C LEU A 252 28.75 1.71 -14.41
N LYS A 253 28.59 1.11 -15.63
CA LYS A 253 29.70 0.85 -16.54
C LYS A 253 30.40 2.13 -16.99
N ASP A 254 29.62 3.14 -17.40
CA ASP A 254 30.13 4.45 -17.78
C ASP A 254 30.88 5.14 -16.63
N ALA A 255 30.38 4.98 -15.40
CA ALA A 255 31.03 5.47 -14.18
C ALA A 255 32.27 4.66 -13.73
N GLY A 256 32.65 3.62 -14.47
CA GLY A 256 33.86 2.83 -14.23
C GLY A 256 33.71 1.69 -13.21
N PHE A 257 32.49 1.29 -12.84
CA PHE A 257 32.25 0.14 -11.95
C PHE A 257 32.22 -1.18 -12.72
N ASN A 258 32.60 -2.25 -12.04
CA ASN A 258 32.44 -3.61 -12.57
C ASN A 258 31.04 -4.12 -12.21
N VAL A 259 30.23 -4.39 -13.22
CA VAL A 259 28.85 -4.92 -13.07
C VAL A 259 28.63 -6.08 -14.03
N PRO A 260 27.75 -7.04 -13.69
CA PRO A 260 27.53 -8.22 -14.52
C PRO A 260 26.96 -7.87 -15.91
N ASP A 261 27.32 -8.66 -16.90
CA ASP A 261 26.73 -8.60 -18.23
C ASP A 261 25.31 -9.17 -18.24
N ILE A 262 24.47 -8.64 -19.11
CA ILE A 262 23.08 -9.04 -19.24
C ILE A 262 22.87 -9.80 -20.55
N ASN A 263 22.36 -11.03 -20.47
CA ASN A 263 21.92 -11.76 -21.66
C ASN A 263 20.63 -11.10 -22.21
N MET A 264 20.80 -10.32 -23.28
CA MET A 264 19.69 -9.55 -23.89
C MET A 264 18.57 -10.43 -24.46
N LYS A 265 18.89 -11.64 -24.95
CA LYS A 265 17.85 -12.57 -25.44
C LYS A 265 16.95 -13.03 -24.28
N ALA A 266 17.54 -13.33 -23.14
CA ALA A 266 16.81 -13.71 -21.93
C ALA A 266 16.03 -12.52 -21.36
N TYR A 267 16.63 -11.32 -21.31
CA TYR A 267 15.92 -10.09 -20.93
C TYR A 267 14.64 -9.87 -21.76
N MET A 268 14.75 -9.95 -23.09
CA MET A 268 13.59 -9.80 -23.98
C MET A 268 12.55 -10.90 -23.77
N LYS A 269 12.98 -12.12 -23.41
CA LYS A 269 12.05 -13.21 -23.07
C LYS A 269 11.28 -12.90 -21.78
N VAL A 270 11.96 -12.47 -20.70
CA VAL A 270 11.30 -12.08 -19.43
C VAL A 270 10.34 -10.92 -19.66
N ARG A 271 10.78 -9.88 -20.41
CA ARG A 271 9.94 -8.73 -20.76
C ARG A 271 8.66 -9.15 -21.49
N SER A 272 8.78 -10.02 -22.49
CA SER A 272 7.63 -10.52 -23.25
C SER A 272 6.67 -11.36 -22.40
N LEU A 273 7.18 -12.21 -21.52
CA LEU A 273 6.37 -13.01 -20.60
C LEU A 273 5.66 -12.11 -19.58
N THR A 274 6.36 -11.14 -19.00
CA THR A 274 5.78 -10.17 -18.08
C THR A 274 4.65 -9.36 -18.74
N GLN A 275 4.85 -8.94 -20.03
CA GLN A 275 3.79 -8.28 -20.78
C GLN A 275 2.60 -9.20 -21.04
N LYS A 276 2.85 -10.47 -21.42
CA LYS A 276 1.79 -11.49 -21.58
C LYS A 276 0.93 -11.61 -20.33
N TYR A 277 1.52 -11.61 -19.12
CA TYR A 277 0.78 -11.70 -17.86
C TYR A 277 -0.06 -10.45 -17.58
N ILE A 278 0.45 -9.27 -17.97
CA ILE A 278 -0.31 -8.01 -17.92
C ILE A 278 -1.52 -8.11 -18.87
N ASP A 279 -1.32 -8.56 -20.09
CA ASP A 279 -2.36 -8.65 -21.11
C ASP A 279 -3.41 -9.73 -20.79
N ASP A 280 -3.03 -10.79 -20.09
CA ASP A 280 -3.95 -11.86 -19.67
C ASP A 280 -4.98 -11.35 -18.66
N PHE A 281 -4.55 -10.91 -17.48
CA PHE A 281 -5.48 -10.38 -16.48
C PHE A 281 -4.87 -9.38 -15.48
N LEU A 282 -3.57 -9.39 -15.27
CA LEU A 282 -2.96 -8.54 -14.24
C LEU A 282 -3.08 -7.05 -14.56
N GLY A 283 -3.18 -6.69 -15.85
CA GLY A 283 -3.38 -5.33 -16.31
C GLY A 283 -4.65 -4.67 -15.78
N TYR A 284 -5.72 -5.44 -15.53
CA TYR A 284 -6.96 -4.93 -14.91
C TYR A 284 -6.77 -4.41 -13.48
N TYR A 285 -5.65 -4.75 -12.85
CA TYR A 285 -5.30 -4.40 -11.48
C TYR A 285 -4.13 -3.43 -11.37
N ILE A 286 -3.55 -3.02 -12.50
CA ILE A 286 -2.47 -2.02 -12.57
C ILE A 286 -3.11 -0.65 -12.79
N ASN A 287 -2.82 0.29 -11.89
CA ASN A 287 -3.20 1.68 -12.12
C ASN A 287 -2.21 2.32 -13.11
N PRO A 288 -2.67 2.81 -14.29
CA PRO A 288 -1.78 3.44 -15.27
C PRO A 288 -0.95 4.61 -14.70
N LYS A 289 -1.48 5.36 -13.73
CA LYS A 289 -0.78 6.45 -13.04
C LYS A 289 0.47 5.97 -12.30
N ASN A 290 0.52 4.70 -11.87
CA ASN A 290 1.70 4.11 -11.22
C ASN A 290 2.89 3.91 -12.17
N ARG A 291 2.69 3.99 -13.48
CA ARG A 291 3.77 3.94 -14.48
C ARG A 291 4.42 5.29 -14.75
N LEU A 292 3.88 6.35 -14.17
CA LEU A 292 4.37 7.71 -14.36
C LEU A 292 5.22 8.14 -13.17
N MET A 293 6.31 8.85 -13.46
CA MET A 293 7.07 9.56 -12.43
C MET A 293 6.30 10.81 -12.02
N ASN A 294 6.37 11.16 -10.72
CA ASN A 294 5.65 12.30 -10.19
C ASN A 294 6.52 13.08 -9.20
N SER A 295 7.02 14.23 -9.63
CA SER A 295 7.87 15.10 -8.82
C SER A 295 7.15 15.74 -7.64
N LEU A 296 5.81 15.80 -7.64
CA LEU A 296 5.04 16.33 -6.50
C LEU A 296 5.22 15.49 -5.23
N LEU A 297 5.63 14.21 -5.37
CA LEU A 297 5.96 13.34 -4.23
C LEU A 297 7.12 13.86 -3.37
N ILE A 298 7.99 14.70 -3.93
CA ILE A 298 9.14 15.28 -3.21
C ILE A 298 8.69 16.14 -2.03
N GLY A 299 7.60 16.90 -2.19
CA GLY A 299 7.09 17.82 -1.18
C GLY A 299 6.58 17.09 0.07
N PRO A 300 5.53 16.26 -0.03
CA PRO A 300 4.98 15.55 1.12
C PRO A 300 5.79 14.32 1.53
N GLY A 301 6.72 13.84 0.69
CA GLY A 301 7.53 12.65 0.97
C GLY A 301 6.76 11.32 1.02
N LEU A 302 5.58 11.26 0.41
CA LEU A 302 4.73 10.07 0.42
C LEU A 302 5.20 9.04 -0.61
N PRO A 303 5.06 7.73 -0.33
CA PRO A 303 5.39 6.68 -1.29
C PRO A 303 4.59 6.79 -2.59
N GLY A 304 5.26 6.59 -3.73
CA GLY A 304 4.64 6.71 -5.06
C GLY A 304 3.44 5.78 -5.26
N GLY A 305 3.51 4.55 -4.77
CA GLY A 305 2.39 3.59 -4.82
C GLY A 305 1.12 4.05 -4.09
N MET A 306 1.20 5.06 -3.23
CA MET A 306 0.04 5.66 -2.58
C MET A 306 -0.68 6.70 -3.44
N MET A 307 -0.06 7.24 -4.51
CA MET A 307 -0.67 8.31 -5.30
C MET A 307 -2.00 7.89 -5.93
N GLY A 308 -2.10 6.67 -6.42
CA GLY A 308 -3.36 6.15 -6.98
C GLY A 308 -4.50 6.12 -5.96
N SER A 309 -4.22 5.61 -4.74
CA SER A 309 -5.20 5.60 -3.66
C SER A 309 -5.46 7.01 -3.10
N LEU A 310 -4.43 7.85 -3.02
CA LEU A 310 -4.59 9.24 -2.58
C LEU A 310 -5.53 10.02 -3.51
N MET A 311 -5.34 9.91 -4.83
CA MET A 311 -6.21 10.61 -5.77
C MET A 311 -7.65 10.11 -5.72
N ALA A 312 -7.87 8.80 -5.56
CA ALA A 312 -9.21 8.24 -5.38
C ALA A 312 -9.87 8.70 -4.07
N ASP A 313 -9.10 8.73 -2.97
CA ASP A 313 -9.57 9.25 -1.69
C ASP A 313 -9.90 10.75 -1.78
N LEU A 314 -9.09 11.55 -2.51
CA LEU A 314 -9.35 12.98 -2.71
C LEU A 314 -10.59 13.21 -3.57
N GLU A 315 -10.78 12.46 -4.66
CA GLU A 315 -11.94 12.58 -5.54
C GLU A 315 -13.23 12.26 -4.77
N SER A 316 -13.26 11.18 -3.99
CA SER A 316 -14.40 10.82 -3.14
C SER A 316 -14.69 11.88 -2.07
N ASN A 317 -13.67 12.31 -1.33
CA ASN A 317 -13.84 13.32 -0.27
C ASN A 317 -14.20 14.70 -0.83
N LEU A 318 -13.72 15.06 -2.03
CA LEU A 318 -14.06 16.32 -2.70
C LEU A 318 -15.55 16.40 -3.01
N GLU A 319 -16.13 15.30 -3.51
CA GLU A 319 -17.57 15.25 -3.81
C GLU A 319 -18.40 15.48 -2.53
N SER A 320 -18.09 14.76 -1.44
CA SER A 320 -18.73 14.92 -0.15
C SER A 320 -18.55 16.34 0.40
N LEU A 321 -17.32 16.89 0.32
CA LEU A 321 -17.03 18.24 0.79
C LEU A 321 -17.79 19.31 0.00
N ASN A 322 -17.81 19.23 -1.33
CA ASN A 322 -18.49 20.21 -2.17
C ASN A 322 -20.01 20.18 -1.99
N LYS A 323 -20.61 18.99 -1.79
CA LYS A 323 -22.02 18.89 -1.41
C LYS A 323 -22.29 19.64 -0.10
N TRP A 324 -21.41 19.48 0.90
CA TRP A 324 -21.53 20.19 2.17
C TRP A 324 -21.33 21.71 2.02
N LEU A 325 -20.31 22.14 1.25
CA LEU A 325 -20.03 23.56 0.99
C LEU A 325 -21.23 24.24 0.32
N ALA A 326 -21.80 23.63 -0.72
CA ALA A 326 -22.97 24.13 -1.42
C ALA A 326 -24.21 24.23 -0.50
N LYS A 327 -24.43 23.22 0.36
CA LYS A 327 -25.52 23.23 1.37
C LYS A 327 -25.38 24.37 2.39
N ASN A 328 -24.15 24.86 2.62
CA ASN A 328 -23.85 25.92 3.57
C ASN A 328 -23.49 27.29 2.91
N ASP A 329 -23.91 27.49 1.65
CA ASP A 329 -23.67 28.73 0.87
C ASP A 329 -22.18 29.11 0.78
N LYS A 330 -21.28 28.11 0.75
CA LYS A 330 -19.84 28.29 0.58
C LYS A 330 -19.42 27.92 -0.84
N GLN A 331 -18.32 28.53 -1.29
CA GLN A 331 -17.76 28.25 -2.60
C GLN A 331 -17.17 26.82 -2.64
N GLU A 332 -17.51 26.07 -3.70
CA GLU A 332 -16.88 24.77 -4.00
C GLU A 332 -15.39 24.95 -4.27
N ILE A 333 -14.62 23.90 -3.98
CA ILE A 333 -13.17 23.85 -4.24
C ILE A 333 -12.84 22.81 -5.30
N THR A 334 -11.72 23.01 -5.97
CA THR A 334 -11.21 22.08 -6.98
C THR A 334 -10.39 20.94 -6.35
N LEU A 335 -10.13 19.89 -7.12
CA LEU A 335 -9.24 18.79 -6.71
C LEU A 335 -7.83 19.30 -6.41
N ASP A 336 -7.32 20.25 -7.22
CA ASP A 336 -6.00 20.86 -7.01
C ASP A 336 -5.95 21.69 -5.74
N ASP A 337 -7.03 22.44 -5.42
CA ASP A 337 -7.13 23.17 -4.15
C ASP A 337 -7.09 22.23 -2.94
N LEU A 338 -7.84 21.12 -3.01
CA LEU A 338 -7.85 20.10 -1.95
C LEU A 338 -6.46 19.45 -1.81
N LEU A 339 -5.80 19.14 -2.92
CA LEU A 339 -4.44 18.58 -2.93
C LEU A 339 -3.42 19.55 -2.30
N ILE A 340 -3.49 20.83 -2.66
CA ILE A 340 -2.63 21.86 -2.07
C ILE A 340 -2.86 21.99 -0.56
N LYS A 341 -4.13 21.98 -0.14
CA LYS A 341 -4.50 22.04 1.29
C LYS A 341 -3.96 20.82 2.03
N LEU A 342 -4.12 19.62 1.44
CA LEU A 342 -3.60 18.38 2.01
C LEU A 342 -2.08 18.42 2.19
N PHE A 343 -1.33 18.82 1.16
CA PHE A 343 0.14 18.86 1.26
C PHE A 343 0.63 19.88 2.31
N LYS A 344 -0.04 21.01 2.43
CA LYS A 344 0.23 21.98 3.51
C LYS A 344 -0.06 21.37 4.88
N GLU A 345 -1.16 20.63 5.00
CA GLU A 345 -1.53 20.00 6.25
C GLU A 345 -0.62 18.82 6.61
N VAL A 346 -0.17 18.02 5.65
CA VAL A 346 0.86 16.99 5.88
C VAL A 346 2.13 17.63 6.43
N ALA A 347 2.61 18.72 5.82
CA ALA A 347 3.80 19.45 6.28
C ALA A 347 3.61 20.02 7.70
N TYR A 348 2.39 20.38 8.09
CA TYR A 348 2.06 20.87 9.43
C TYR A 348 1.96 19.76 10.47
N VAL A 349 1.24 18.68 10.14
CA VAL A 349 0.93 17.55 11.04
C VAL A 349 2.16 16.70 11.33
N TRP A 350 2.90 16.36 10.31
CA TRP A 350 3.98 15.37 10.37
C TRP A 350 5.03 15.65 11.46
N PRO A 351 5.64 16.85 11.55
CA PRO A 351 6.58 17.14 12.63
C PRO A 351 5.92 17.15 14.01
N LYS A 352 4.63 17.50 14.12
CA LYS A 352 3.93 17.57 15.41
C LYS A 352 3.63 16.22 16.03
N ILE A 353 3.53 15.19 15.22
CA ILE A 353 3.35 13.80 15.68
C ILE A 353 4.66 13.01 15.71
N GLY A 354 5.81 13.68 15.81
CA GLY A 354 7.12 13.06 16.04
C GLY A 354 7.81 12.51 14.79
N ASN A 355 7.53 13.03 13.61
CA ASN A 355 8.19 12.69 12.34
C ASN A 355 8.26 11.18 12.05
N PRO A 356 7.16 10.38 12.15
CA PRO A 356 7.23 8.97 11.74
C PRO A 356 7.72 8.88 10.29
N PRO A 357 8.62 7.95 9.95
CA PRO A 357 9.04 7.78 8.56
C PRO A 357 7.83 7.57 7.64
N LEU A 358 7.82 8.23 6.48
CA LEU A 358 6.70 8.17 5.55
C LEU A 358 6.76 6.89 4.71
N VAL A 359 6.72 5.76 5.39
CA VAL A 359 6.65 4.40 4.85
C VAL A 359 5.41 3.69 5.39
N THR A 360 4.99 2.63 4.71
CA THR A 360 3.81 1.83 5.12
C THR A 360 4.01 1.18 6.51
N PRO A 361 3.02 1.28 7.44
CA PRO A 361 1.69 1.88 7.29
C PRO A 361 1.63 3.39 7.64
N PHE A 362 2.67 3.96 8.24
CA PHE A 362 2.65 5.29 8.87
C PHE A 362 2.46 6.44 7.88
N SER A 363 2.90 6.29 6.63
CA SER A 363 2.57 7.24 5.57
C SER A 363 1.06 7.38 5.35
N GLN A 364 0.31 6.29 5.47
CA GLN A 364 -1.17 6.33 5.40
C GLN A 364 -1.75 7.04 6.61
N TYR A 365 -1.20 6.81 7.81
CA TYR A 365 -1.67 7.45 9.04
C TYR A 365 -1.49 8.97 8.98
N VAL A 366 -0.32 9.44 8.57
CA VAL A 366 -0.04 10.88 8.41
C VAL A 366 -0.96 11.50 7.35
N LYS A 367 -1.09 10.84 6.18
CA LYS A 367 -1.99 11.29 5.11
C LYS A 367 -3.45 11.36 5.57
N ASN A 368 -3.96 10.29 6.21
CA ASN A 368 -5.33 10.21 6.65
C ASN A 368 -5.63 11.26 7.72
N LEU A 369 -4.74 11.45 8.68
CA LEU A 369 -4.87 12.48 9.71
C LEU A 369 -4.89 13.90 9.12
N ALA A 370 -3.99 14.17 8.16
CA ALA A 370 -3.94 15.44 7.47
C ALA A 370 -5.21 15.68 6.63
N LEU A 371 -5.69 14.69 5.89
CA LEU A 371 -6.92 14.81 5.10
C LEU A 371 -8.14 15.02 6.01
N MET A 372 -8.24 14.27 7.10
CA MET A 372 -9.31 14.45 8.07
C MET A 372 -9.30 15.86 8.67
N ASN A 373 -8.12 16.37 9.03
CA ASN A 373 -8.00 17.76 9.52
C ASN A 373 -8.48 18.78 8.48
N VAL A 374 -8.07 18.62 7.20
CA VAL A 374 -8.54 19.51 6.11
C VAL A 374 -10.06 19.47 6.01
N MET A 375 -10.65 18.27 5.95
CA MET A 375 -12.10 18.10 5.85
C MET A 375 -12.84 18.76 7.02
N GLN A 376 -12.35 18.56 8.25
CA GLN A 376 -12.96 19.16 9.44
C GLN A 376 -12.80 20.69 9.49
N MET A 377 -11.64 21.23 9.10
CA MET A 377 -11.40 22.68 9.07
C MET A 377 -12.25 23.40 8.01
N GLU A 378 -12.44 22.81 6.81
CA GLU A 378 -13.35 23.36 5.79
C GLU A 378 -14.80 23.46 6.31
N ARG A 379 -15.18 22.54 7.20
CA ARG A 379 -16.48 22.52 7.89
C ARG A 379 -16.53 23.40 9.14
N GLY A 380 -15.47 24.16 9.43
CA GLY A 380 -15.40 25.09 10.56
C GLY A 380 -15.10 24.42 11.91
N LYS A 381 -14.76 23.15 11.93
CA LYS A 381 -14.32 22.41 13.13
C LYS A 381 -12.82 22.64 13.40
N LYS A 382 -12.36 22.25 14.58
CA LYS A 382 -10.94 22.38 14.98
C LYS A 382 -10.10 21.25 14.38
N ARG A 383 -8.80 21.53 14.17
CA ARG A 383 -7.77 20.52 13.93
C ARG A 383 -7.77 19.49 15.07
N TRP A 384 -7.41 18.24 14.78
CA TRP A 384 -7.33 17.16 15.78
C TRP A 384 -8.67 16.70 16.38
N SER A 385 -9.79 17.13 15.82
CA SER A 385 -11.12 16.75 16.33
C SER A 385 -11.41 15.26 16.13
N ILE A 386 -10.79 14.65 15.11
CA ILE A 386 -10.90 13.21 14.82
C ILE A 386 -9.49 12.66 14.60
N ILE A 387 -9.08 11.70 15.44
CA ILE A 387 -7.83 10.96 15.32
C ILE A 387 -8.18 9.48 15.51
N ALA A 388 -7.93 8.67 14.50
CA ALA A 388 -8.24 7.24 14.52
C ALA A 388 -7.37 6.47 15.54
N ASP A 389 -7.86 5.33 16.03
CA ASP A 389 -7.20 4.55 17.09
C ASP A 389 -5.80 4.07 16.70
N ASN A 390 -5.61 3.62 15.48
CA ASN A 390 -4.28 3.19 14.99
C ASN A 390 -3.27 4.34 14.91
N ILE A 391 -3.73 5.57 14.72
CA ILE A 391 -2.89 6.77 14.78
C ILE A 391 -2.56 7.08 16.24
N TRP A 392 -3.53 6.91 17.15
CA TRP A 392 -3.27 7.01 18.59
C TRP A 392 -2.26 5.97 19.06
N ASP A 393 -2.38 4.71 18.63
CA ASP A 393 -1.43 3.66 18.98
C ASP A 393 0.00 4.02 18.54
N MET A 394 0.17 4.60 17.35
CA MET A 394 1.47 5.13 16.91
C MET A 394 1.95 6.27 17.82
N ILE A 395 1.12 7.27 18.07
CA ILE A 395 1.47 8.46 18.89
C ILE A 395 1.82 8.07 20.32
N LEU A 396 1.10 7.10 20.89
CA LEU A 396 1.28 6.64 22.26
C LEU A 396 2.41 5.63 22.46
N GLY A 397 3.15 5.25 21.40
CA GLY A 397 4.29 4.36 21.48
C GLY A 397 3.97 2.87 21.40
N ARG A 398 2.72 2.47 21.18
CA ARG A 398 2.29 1.06 21.08
C ARG A 398 2.78 0.38 19.81
N ALA A 399 3.02 1.15 18.75
CA ALA A 399 3.60 0.67 17.50
C ALA A 399 5.15 0.77 17.47
N GLY A 400 5.76 1.39 18.46
CA GLY A 400 7.19 1.67 18.55
C GLY A 400 7.47 3.13 18.94
N LYS A 401 8.74 3.43 19.18
CA LYS A 401 9.18 4.77 19.54
C LYS A 401 9.24 5.66 18.32
N LEU A 402 8.62 6.82 18.40
CA LEU A 402 8.70 7.85 17.37
C LEU A 402 10.13 8.41 17.27
N PRO A 403 10.63 8.71 16.05
CA PRO A 403 11.98 9.26 15.85
C PRO A 403 12.14 10.67 16.43
N GLY A 404 11.10 11.50 16.34
CA GLY A 404 11.07 12.87 16.84
C GLY A 404 10.20 13.03 18.09
N THR A 405 10.16 14.24 18.62
CA THR A 405 9.34 14.59 19.79
C THR A 405 7.95 15.05 19.37
N LEU A 406 6.95 14.70 20.19
CA LEU A 406 5.58 15.21 20.01
C LEU A 406 5.50 16.70 20.32
N ALA A 407 4.70 17.42 19.54
CA ALA A 407 4.42 18.83 19.85
C ALA A 407 3.64 18.98 21.16
N PRO A 408 3.82 20.10 21.90
CA PRO A 408 3.13 20.33 23.16
C PRO A 408 1.60 20.25 23.06
N GLU A 409 1.02 20.65 21.93
CA GLU A 409 -0.43 20.58 21.69
C GLU A 409 -0.93 19.13 21.62
N ILE A 410 -0.14 18.19 21.05
CA ILE A 410 -0.49 16.78 21.02
C ILE A 410 -0.37 16.16 22.41
N VAL A 411 0.69 16.51 23.15
CA VAL A 411 0.85 16.07 24.55
C VAL A 411 -0.29 16.56 25.44
N GLN A 412 -0.77 17.79 25.21
CA GLN A 412 -1.91 18.32 25.93
C GLN A 412 -3.20 17.57 25.59
N LEU A 413 -3.43 17.28 24.31
CA LEU A 413 -4.59 16.52 23.84
C LEU A 413 -4.62 15.10 24.43
N ILE A 414 -3.46 14.42 24.53
CA ILE A 414 -3.31 13.11 25.18
C ILE A 414 -3.81 13.17 26.63
N LYS A 415 -3.39 14.23 27.39
CA LYS A 415 -3.79 14.42 28.77
C LYS A 415 -5.30 14.70 28.91
N GLU A 416 -5.85 15.56 28.05
CA GLU A 416 -7.27 15.90 28.03
C GLU A 416 -8.17 14.69 27.74
N GLN A 417 -7.68 13.75 26.90
CA GLN A 417 -8.40 12.51 26.61
C GLN A 417 -8.09 11.36 27.60
N GLY A 418 -7.27 11.59 28.62
CA GLY A 418 -6.91 10.57 29.59
C GLY A 418 -6.17 9.37 29.02
N ARG A 419 -5.43 9.56 27.90
CA ARG A 419 -4.66 8.49 27.25
C ARG A 419 -3.29 8.36 27.89
N GLU A 420 -2.73 7.15 27.88
CA GLU A 420 -1.44 6.84 28.50
C GLU A 420 -0.41 6.41 27.46
N PHE A 421 0.83 6.88 27.63
CA PHE A 421 1.97 6.43 26.85
C PHE A 421 2.35 5.00 27.18
N TYR A 422 2.84 4.28 26.19
CA TYR A 422 3.42 2.95 26.34
C TYR A 422 4.92 3.00 26.07
N ASP A 423 5.73 2.70 27.09
CA ASP A 423 7.20 2.73 27.01
C ASP A 423 7.82 1.32 26.91
N GLY A 424 7.00 0.26 27.00
CA GLY A 424 7.43 -1.13 26.89
C GLY A 424 7.86 -1.54 25.48
N ASN A 425 8.25 -2.80 25.33
CA ASN A 425 8.50 -3.37 24.01
C ASN A 425 7.15 -3.59 23.29
N PRO A 426 6.92 -3.03 22.09
CA PRO A 426 5.68 -3.21 21.35
C PRO A 426 5.27 -4.67 21.14
N GLN A 427 6.24 -5.59 21.02
CA GLN A 427 5.94 -7.02 20.86
C GLN A 427 5.18 -7.60 22.07
N ASP A 428 5.39 -7.07 23.28
CA ASP A 428 4.76 -7.57 24.51
C ASP A 428 3.25 -7.34 24.57
N LEU A 429 2.73 -6.41 23.72
CA LEU A 429 1.29 -6.17 23.56
C LEU A 429 0.57 -7.30 22.82
N TYR A 430 1.31 -8.20 22.18
CA TYR A 430 0.78 -9.26 21.32
C TYR A 430 1.25 -10.63 21.83
N PRO A 431 0.51 -11.23 22.79
CA PRO A 431 0.84 -12.53 23.37
C PRO A 431 0.81 -13.65 22.32
N ASP A 432 1.51 -14.73 22.62
CA ASP A 432 1.59 -15.92 21.77
C ASP A 432 0.21 -16.51 21.46
N GLN A 433 -0.05 -16.84 20.19
CA GLN A 433 -1.35 -17.33 19.69
C GLN A 433 -1.28 -18.61 18.86
N LEU A 434 -0.11 -19.17 18.56
CA LEU A 434 -0.01 -20.38 17.74
C LEU A 434 -0.84 -21.55 18.25
N ASN A 435 -0.98 -21.69 19.57
CA ASN A 435 -1.76 -22.78 20.15
C ASN A 435 -3.27 -22.66 19.85
N GLU A 436 -3.80 -21.45 19.74
CA GLU A 436 -5.19 -21.20 19.38
C GLU A 436 -5.44 -21.63 17.93
N PHE A 437 -4.58 -21.21 17.01
CA PHE A 437 -4.64 -21.61 15.60
C PHE A 437 -4.41 -23.12 15.41
N ARG A 438 -3.54 -23.74 16.22
CA ARG A 438 -3.34 -25.18 16.23
C ARG A 438 -4.61 -25.93 16.67
N ALA A 439 -5.33 -25.40 17.65
CA ALA A 439 -6.61 -25.95 18.09
C ALA A 439 -7.70 -25.80 17.01
N GLU A 440 -7.73 -24.66 16.31
CA GLU A 440 -8.63 -24.43 15.18
C GLU A 440 -8.39 -25.44 14.05
N MET A 441 -7.13 -25.65 13.65
CA MET A 441 -6.78 -26.63 12.61
C MET A 441 -7.23 -28.04 12.99
N LYS A 442 -7.00 -28.44 14.24
CA LYS A 442 -7.48 -29.76 14.73
C LYS A 442 -9.00 -29.87 14.68
N LYS A 443 -9.73 -28.85 15.11
CA LYS A 443 -11.19 -28.80 15.09
C LYS A 443 -11.75 -28.95 13.67
N ASN A 444 -11.09 -28.34 12.67
CA ASN A 444 -11.51 -28.38 11.28
C ASN A 444 -10.92 -29.58 10.50
N ASN A 445 -10.15 -30.46 11.13
CA ASN A 445 -9.40 -31.53 10.49
C ASN A 445 -8.50 -31.06 9.33
N TRP A 446 -7.90 -29.88 9.48
CA TRP A 446 -6.96 -29.35 8.49
C TRP A 446 -5.57 -29.92 8.71
N TYR A 447 -4.89 -30.25 7.61
CA TYR A 447 -3.50 -30.70 7.62
C TYR A 447 -2.57 -29.54 7.98
N PHE A 448 -1.58 -29.79 8.85
CA PHE A 448 -0.65 -28.75 9.33
C PHE A 448 0.41 -28.36 8.30
N GLY A 449 0.52 -29.11 7.20
CA GLY A 449 1.61 -28.94 6.25
C GLY A 449 2.91 -29.60 6.72
N GLN A 450 3.92 -29.50 5.89
CA GLN A 450 5.29 -29.89 6.25
C GLN A 450 5.86 -28.79 7.17
N ASP A 451 6.46 -29.16 8.30
CA ASP A 451 7.07 -28.22 9.24
C ASP A 451 6.09 -27.12 9.78
N ASP A 452 4.81 -27.44 9.91
CA ASP A 452 3.74 -26.50 10.35
C ASP A 452 3.47 -25.35 9.36
N GLU A 453 3.77 -25.49 8.07
CA GLU A 453 3.62 -24.42 7.09
C GLU A 453 2.18 -23.97 6.85
N GLU A 454 1.20 -24.90 6.89
CA GLU A 454 -0.22 -24.55 6.79
C GLU A 454 -0.73 -23.86 8.09
N LEU A 455 -0.19 -24.25 9.25
CA LEU A 455 -0.45 -23.55 10.50
C LEU A 455 0.09 -22.13 10.45
N PHE A 456 1.27 -21.94 9.88
CA PHE A 456 1.84 -20.61 9.67
C PHE A 456 0.92 -19.75 8.80
N GLU A 457 0.40 -20.25 7.67
CA GLU A 457 -0.48 -19.49 6.79
C GLU A 457 -1.79 -19.10 7.47
N LEU A 458 -2.41 -20.04 8.21
CA LEU A 458 -3.61 -19.73 9.00
C LEU A 458 -3.33 -18.65 10.06
N ALA A 459 -2.23 -18.77 10.80
CA ALA A 459 -1.91 -17.84 11.87
C ALA A 459 -1.49 -16.45 11.34
N MET A 460 -0.82 -16.41 10.20
CA MET A 460 -0.38 -15.16 9.55
C MET A 460 -1.52 -14.45 8.82
N HIS A 461 -2.40 -15.19 8.14
CA HIS A 461 -3.48 -14.67 7.29
C HIS A 461 -4.82 -15.35 7.60
N PRO A 462 -5.37 -15.23 8.83
CA PRO A 462 -6.48 -16.08 9.27
C PRO A 462 -7.74 -15.96 8.40
N GLU A 463 -8.15 -14.77 8.02
CA GLU A 463 -9.34 -14.57 7.20
C GLU A 463 -9.16 -15.10 5.78
N GLN A 464 -8.03 -14.73 5.15
CA GLN A 464 -7.72 -15.16 3.79
C GLN A 464 -7.53 -16.67 3.69
N TYR A 465 -6.89 -17.28 4.70
CA TYR A 465 -6.71 -18.73 4.76
C TYR A 465 -8.04 -19.48 4.90
N ARG A 466 -8.95 -19.01 5.79
CA ARG A 466 -10.29 -19.59 5.92
C ARG A 466 -11.09 -19.46 4.61
N ALA A 467 -11.02 -18.30 3.96
CA ALA A 467 -11.64 -18.08 2.64
C ALA A 467 -11.04 -18.99 1.56
N TYR A 468 -9.71 -19.20 1.58
CA TYR A 468 -9.03 -20.16 0.71
C TYR A 468 -9.51 -21.58 0.95
N LYS A 469 -9.53 -22.05 2.21
CA LYS A 469 -9.96 -23.42 2.56
C LYS A 469 -11.42 -23.72 2.20
N SER A 470 -12.30 -22.72 2.23
CA SER A 470 -13.70 -22.83 1.82
C SER A 470 -13.93 -22.70 0.30
N GLY A 471 -12.91 -22.30 -0.47
CA GLY A 471 -13.03 -21.98 -1.89
C GLY A 471 -13.65 -20.61 -2.19
N ALA A 472 -14.10 -19.87 -1.17
CA ALA A 472 -14.72 -18.55 -1.34
C ALA A 472 -13.76 -17.51 -1.94
N ALA A 473 -12.47 -17.57 -1.59
CA ALA A 473 -11.47 -16.65 -2.11
C ALA A 473 -11.36 -16.73 -3.64
N LYS A 474 -11.20 -17.94 -4.17
CA LYS A 474 -11.11 -18.17 -5.63
C LYS A 474 -12.37 -17.70 -6.36
N THR A 475 -13.55 -18.06 -5.83
CA THR A 475 -14.83 -17.65 -6.41
C THR A 475 -14.97 -16.12 -6.46
N ALA A 476 -14.60 -15.43 -5.37
CA ALA A 476 -14.66 -13.97 -5.31
C ALA A 476 -13.68 -13.32 -6.31
N PHE A 477 -12.47 -13.86 -6.45
CA PHE A 477 -11.49 -13.37 -7.43
C PHE A 477 -12.00 -13.55 -8.87
N GLU A 478 -12.52 -14.74 -9.22
CA GLU A 478 -13.05 -15.03 -10.56
C GLU A 478 -14.22 -14.11 -10.92
N GLN A 479 -15.11 -13.83 -9.96
CA GLN A 479 -16.22 -12.90 -10.13
C GLN A 479 -15.75 -11.45 -10.34
N ASP A 480 -14.77 -10.96 -9.53
CA ASP A 480 -14.20 -9.62 -9.70
C ASP A 480 -13.51 -9.48 -11.06
N LEU A 481 -12.73 -10.49 -11.47
CA LEU A 481 -12.07 -10.49 -12.77
C LEU A 481 -13.10 -10.48 -13.94
N ALA A 482 -14.15 -11.28 -13.85
CA ALA A 482 -15.22 -11.29 -14.86
C ALA A 482 -15.92 -9.93 -14.98
N LYS A 483 -16.20 -9.29 -13.84
CA LYS A 483 -16.78 -7.94 -13.79
C LYS A 483 -15.87 -6.89 -14.46
N ARG A 484 -14.56 -6.92 -14.19
CA ARG A 484 -13.59 -6.00 -14.80
C ARG A 484 -13.45 -6.21 -16.30
N ARG A 485 -13.40 -7.47 -16.74
CA ARG A 485 -13.38 -7.81 -18.18
C ARG A 485 -14.62 -7.28 -18.90
N ALA A 486 -15.80 -7.44 -18.30
CA ALA A 486 -17.05 -6.94 -18.86
C ALA A 486 -17.08 -5.40 -18.96
N ALA A 487 -16.62 -4.70 -17.90
CA ALA A 487 -16.55 -3.24 -17.90
C ALA A 487 -15.65 -2.70 -19.03
N THR A 488 -14.49 -3.32 -19.26
CA THR A 488 -13.57 -2.89 -20.33
C THR A 488 -14.12 -3.16 -21.74
N GLN A 489 -15.00 -4.14 -21.91
CA GLN A 489 -15.65 -4.39 -23.19
C GLN A 489 -16.73 -3.35 -23.54
N VAL A 490 -17.36 -2.77 -22.53
CA VAL A 490 -18.38 -1.71 -22.71
C VAL A 490 -17.73 -0.37 -23.10
N GLU A 491 -16.51 -0.11 -22.65
CA GLU A 491 -15.77 1.13 -22.97
C GLU A 491 -15.14 1.14 -24.37
N LYS A 492 -15.10 0.02 -25.09
CA LYS A 492 -14.70 0.03 -26.50
C LYS A 492 -15.90 0.48 -27.32
N PRO A 493 -15.87 1.65 -27.97
CA PRO A 493 -16.93 2.05 -28.88
C PRO A 493 -17.04 0.97 -29.95
N GLN A 494 -18.23 0.36 -30.08
CA GLN A 494 -18.50 -0.50 -31.23
C GLN A 494 -18.30 0.34 -32.49
N PRO A 495 -17.58 -0.15 -33.50
CA PRO A 495 -17.55 0.53 -34.79
C PRO A 495 -19.02 0.65 -35.25
N ALA A 496 -19.46 1.88 -35.46
CA ALA A 496 -20.80 2.13 -35.97
C ALA A 496 -21.07 1.29 -37.24
N PRO A 497 -22.28 0.71 -37.42
CA PRO A 497 -22.60 0.01 -38.65
C PRO A 497 -22.36 0.95 -39.82
N VAL A 498 -21.60 0.49 -40.80
CA VAL A 498 -21.37 1.25 -42.03
C VAL A 498 -22.66 1.11 -42.87
N ASP A 499 -23.55 2.08 -42.75
CA ASP A 499 -24.67 2.21 -43.66
C ASP A 499 -24.19 2.63 -45.06
N ALA A 500 -24.73 1.99 -46.08
CA ALA A 500 -24.44 2.21 -47.47
C ALA A 500 -24.78 3.68 -47.90
N PRO A 501 -24.08 4.27 -48.86
CA PRO A 501 -24.14 5.71 -49.16
C PRO A 501 -25.47 6.11 -49.80
N ALA A 502 -26.15 7.05 -49.14
CA ALA A 502 -27.20 7.85 -49.81
C ALA A 502 -26.55 9.10 -50.42
N ASN A 503 -26.77 9.32 -51.70
CA ASN A 503 -26.30 10.44 -52.50
C ASN A 503 -26.80 11.80 -51.97
N GLY A 504 -25.91 12.74 -51.71
CA GLY A 504 -26.24 14.14 -51.49
C GLY A 504 -24.98 15.01 -51.43
N VAL A 505 -24.76 15.79 -52.46
CA VAL A 505 -23.60 16.67 -52.66
C VAL A 505 -23.72 17.92 -51.79
N THR A 506 -22.74 18.17 -50.88
CA THR A 506 -22.33 19.53 -50.47
C THR A 506 -20.82 19.57 -50.28
N ASN A 507 -20.19 20.48 -51.04
CA ASN A 507 -18.75 20.75 -51.06
C ASN A 507 -18.29 21.35 -49.72
N ASN A 508 -17.60 20.54 -48.88
CA ASN A 508 -16.57 21.03 -47.97
C ASN A 508 -15.37 20.10 -48.11
N PHE A 509 -14.32 20.62 -48.78
CA PHE A 509 -13.10 19.88 -49.02
C PHE A 509 -12.35 19.70 -47.69
N GLN A 510 -12.58 18.61 -47.01
CA GLN A 510 -11.70 18.12 -45.95
C GLN A 510 -10.97 16.88 -46.49
N PRO A 511 -9.64 16.93 -46.63
CA PRO A 511 -8.91 15.78 -47.14
C PRO A 511 -9.04 14.63 -46.18
N ARG A 512 -9.62 13.52 -46.60
CA ARG A 512 -9.74 12.29 -45.85
C ARG A 512 -8.54 11.36 -46.03
N GLN A 513 -7.62 11.73 -46.91
CA GLN A 513 -6.46 10.93 -47.25
C GLN A 513 -5.29 11.90 -47.59
N LEU A 514 -4.15 11.68 -46.94
CA LEU A 514 -2.89 12.36 -47.23
C LEU A 514 -1.88 11.30 -47.67
N VAL A 515 -1.12 11.63 -48.71
CA VAL A 515 0.04 10.86 -49.15
C VAL A 515 1.28 11.62 -48.70
N ILE A 516 2.09 11.01 -47.82
CA ILE A 516 3.30 11.61 -47.30
C ILE A 516 4.49 10.79 -47.82
N ASN A 517 5.41 11.44 -48.52
CA ASN A 517 6.67 10.85 -48.97
C ASN A 517 7.80 11.22 -48.00
N VAL A 518 8.43 10.22 -47.39
CA VAL A 518 9.61 10.37 -46.54
C VAL A 518 10.69 9.42 -47.05
N ASP A 519 11.84 9.94 -47.40
CA ASP A 519 13.01 9.18 -47.87
C ASP A 519 12.74 8.19 -49.01
N ASN A 520 11.91 8.59 -49.99
CA ASN A 520 11.43 7.77 -51.13
C ASN A 520 10.45 6.64 -50.76
N GLU A 521 9.93 6.63 -49.55
CA GLU A 521 8.81 5.74 -49.14
C GLU A 521 7.51 6.55 -49.07
N GLU A 522 6.43 5.99 -49.62
CA GLU A 522 5.10 6.62 -49.67
C GLU A 522 4.21 6.09 -48.56
N TYR A 523 3.77 6.97 -47.69
CA TYR A 523 2.84 6.66 -46.60
C TYR A 523 1.47 7.24 -46.87
N MET A 524 0.43 6.42 -46.80
CA MET A 524 -0.96 6.82 -46.93
C MET A 524 -1.60 7.01 -45.56
N VAL A 525 -1.96 8.24 -45.20
CA VAL A 525 -2.56 8.61 -43.93
C VAL A 525 -4.03 8.91 -44.12
N TYR A 526 -4.90 8.17 -43.41
CA TYR A 526 -6.33 8.44 -43.43
C TYR A 526 -6.68 9.34 -42.24
N ILE A 527 -7.43 10.41 -42.50
CA ILE A 527 -7.88 11.37 -41.50
C ILE A 527 -9.38 11.22 -41.36
N SER A 528 -9.83 10.93 -40.13
CA SER A 528 -11.24 10.98 -39.74
C SER A 528 -11.50 12.23 -38.91
N TYR A 529 -12.52 13.00 -39.30
CA TYR A 529 -12.99 14.14 -38.53
C TYR A 529 -14.25 13.72 -37.78
N PRO A 530 -14.38 14.02 -36.46
CA PRO A 530 -15.65 13.84 -35.77
C PRO A 530 -16.67 14.78 -36.44
N GLU A 531 -17.79 14.21 -36.89
CA GLU A 531 -18.88 15.01 -37.44
C GLU A 531 -19.49 15.84 -36.29
N ASN A 532 -19.39 17.16 -36.43
CA ASN A 532 -20.15 18.11 -35.63
C ASN A 532 -21.60 18.09 -36.14
N ASP A 533 -22.36 17.08 -35.77
CA ASP A 533 -23.80 17.14 -35.95
C ASP A 533 -24.35 18.11 -34.88
N GLY A 534 -24.72 19.30 -35.36
CA GLY A 534 -25.47 20.27 -34.58
C GLY A 534 -26.82 19.70 -34.16
N ILE A 535 -26.85 18.97 -33.05
CA ILE A 535 -28.10 18.60 -32.41
C ILE A 535 -28.46 19.78 -31.49
N PRO A 536 -29.63 20.41 -31.70
CA PRO A 536 -30.09 21.43 -30.76
C PRO A 536 -30.41 20.74 -29.42
N PHE A 537 -29.79 21.29 -28.38
CA PHE A 537 -30.01 20.87 -26.98
C PHE A 537 -31.49 21.11 -26.65
N HIS A 538 -32.29 20.07 -26.60
CA HIS A 538 -33.56 20.10 -25.91
C HIS A 538 -33.30 19.64 -24.46
N PRO A 539 -33.64 20.45 -23.45
CA PRO A 539 -33.54 19.99 -22.08
C PRO A 539 -34.54 18.84 -21.90
N VAL A 540 -34.03 17.66 -21.59
CA VAL A 540 -34.85 16.53 -21.16
C VAL A 540 -35.34 16.86 -19.76
N ASP A 541 -36.64 17.01 -19.60
CA ASP A 541 -37.30 17.11 -18.31
C ASP A 541 -36.87 15.94 -17.42
N LYS A 542 -36.26 16.28 -16.28
CA LYS A 542 -35.93 15.29 -15.27
C LYS A 542 -37.23 14.67 -14.77
N ALA A 543 -37.46 13.42 -15.10
CA ALA A 543 -38.44 12.61 -14.45
C ALA A 543 -38.10 12.50 -12.97
N VAL A 544 -38.94 13.09 -12.13
CA VAL A 544 -38.90 12.99 -10.67
C VAL A 544 -39.16 11.53 -10.29
N PRO A 545 -38.28 10.85 -9.56
CA PRO A 545 -38.56 9.53 -9.02
C PRO A 545 -39.74 9.62 -8.04
N PRO A 546 -40.63 8.62 -7.99
CA PRO A 546 -41.76 8.64 -7.08
C PRO A 546 -41.25 8.61 -5.63
N GLN A 547 -41.68 9.57 -4.83
CA GLN A 547 -41.45 9.59 -3.39
C GLN A 547 -42.08 8.35 -2.74
N PRO A 548 -41.37 7.68 -1.81
CA PRO A 548 -42.01 6.63 -1.01
C PRO A 548 -43.06 7.27 -0.10
N LYS A 549 -44.26 6.69 -0.10
CA LYS A 549 -45.35 7.07 0.79
C LYS A 549 -44.91 6.83 2.24
N VAL A 550 -44.81 7.91 3.00
CA VAL A 550 -44.68 7.88 4.45
C VAL A 550 -45.98 7.26 5.01
N VAL A 551 -45.87 6.10 5.59
CA VAL A 551 -46.96 5.54 6.43
C VAL A 551 -46.80 6.15 7.82
N ASP A 552 -47.66 7.05 8.14
CA ASP A 552 -47.78 7.71 9.45
C ASP A 552 -48.35 6.67 10.46
N ASN A 553 -47.50 6.06 11.25
CA ASN A 553 -47.89 5.29 12.42
C ASN A 553 -47.45 6.06 13.68
N ARG A 554 -48.27 7.06 14.05
CA ARG A 554 -48.18 7.62 15.38
C ARG A 554 -48.77 6.65 16.38
N SER A 555 -47.94 6.03 17.18
CA SER A 555 -48.34 5.52 18.48
C SER A 555 -47.62 6.33 19.56
N ASP A 556 -48.39 6.95 20.39
CA ASP A 556 -48.02 7.72 21.59
C ASP A 556 -47.01 6.97 22.44
N PHE A 557 -45.82 7.57 22.65
CA PHE A 557 -44.98 7.29 23.81
C PHE A 557 -44.42 8.58 24.38
N SER A 558 -44.58 8.68 25.67
CA SER A 558 -44.21 9.69 26.65
C SER A 558 -42.94 10.51 26.42
N ASN A 559 -43.08 11.78 26.72
CA ASN A 559 -42.14 12.89 26.90
C ASN A 559 -40.75 12.52 27.48
N GLY A 560 -39.80 12.05 26.67
CA GLY A 560 -38.37 12.15 26.88
C GLY A 560 -37.77 12.80 25.62
N LYS A 561 -36.90 13.78 25.77
CA LYS A 561 -36.23 14.43 24.65
C LYS A 561 -35.33 13.36 24.00
N ILE A 562 -35.68 12.84 22.84
CA ILE A 562 -34.86 11.90 22.10
C ILE A 562 -33.54 12.60 21.77
N LYS A 563 -32.43 12.00 22.14
CA LYS A 563 -31.06 12.42 21.83
C LYS A 563 -30.56 11.59 20.67
N GLU A 564 -29.88 12.21 19.74
CA GLU A 564 -29.42 11.56 18.52
C GLU A 564 -27.89 11.58 18.49
N VAL A 565 -27.29 10.41 18.26
CA VAL A 565 -25.86 10.31 17.97
C VAL A 565 -25.73 10.24 16.45
N ILE A 566 -25.10 11.27 15.90
CA ILE A 566 -24.95 11.44 14.45
C ILE A 566 -23.56 11.01 13.98
N SER A 567 -23.47 10.67 12.70
CA SER A 567 -22.19 10.35 12.04
C SER A 567 -21.34 11.61 11.86
N PRO A 568 -20.10 11.66 12.36
CA PRO A 568 -19.20 12.80 12.14
C PRO A 568 -18.52 12.79 10.76
N LEU A 569 -18.69 11.75 9.96
CA LEU A 569 -18.05 11.56 8.66
C LEU A 569 -18.76 10.48 7.83
N GLU A 570 -18.55 10.54 6.50
CA GLU A 570 -19.00 9.51 5.57
C GLU A 570 -18.13 8.23 5.68
N GLY A 571 -18.76 7.04 5.60
CA GLY A 571 -18.08 5.76 5.61
C GLY A 571 -19.01 4.57 5.79
N LYS A 572 -18.46 3.43 6.14
CA LYS A 572 -19.24 2.23 6.50
C LYS A 572 -19.38 2.13 8.01
N PHE A 573 -20.61 1.99 8.47
CA PHE A 573 -20.90 1.85 9.89
C PHE A 573 -20.71 0.42 10.38
N TYR A 574 -20.12 0.25 11.57
CA TYR A 574 -19.95 -1.02 12.25
C TYR A 574 -20.20 -0.86 13.75
N LEU A 575 -20.89 -1.85 14.35
CA LEU A 575 -21.11 -1.88 15.80
C LEU A 575 -19.87 -2.37 16.57
N THR A 576 -18.98 -3.10 15.90
CA THR A 576 -17.72 -3.63 16.46
C THR A 576 -16.63 -3.59 15.39
N LYS A 577 -15.38 -3.35 15.78
CA LYS A 577 -14.21 -3.44 14.89
C LYS A 577 -13.51 -4.80 14.97
N ASP A 578 -13.79 -5.57 16.04
CA ASP A 578 -13.21 -6.87 16.29
C ASP A 578 -14.30 -7.86 16.75
N PRO A 579 -14.24 -9.13 16.35
CA PRO A 579 -15.20 -10.16 16.78
C PRO A 579 -15.26 -10.41 18.30
N SER A 580 -14.24 -10.00 19.06
CA SER A 580 -14.21 -10.12 20.53
C SER A 580 -14.99 -9.00 21.22
N GLU A 581 -15.32 -7.91 20.54
CA GLU A 581 -16.09 -6.81 21.09
C GLU A 581 -17.57 -7.16 21.20
N THR A 582 -18.23 -6.68 22.26
CA THR A 582 -19.69 -6.86 22.43
C THR A 582 -20.41 -5.74 21.68
N PRO A 583 -21.25 -6.07 20.67
CA PRO A 583 -21.98 -5.06 19.92
C PRO A 583 -23.02 -4.34 20.78
N LEU A 584 -23.18 -3.05 20.57
CA LEU A 584 -24.27 -2.25 21.17
C LEU A 584 -25.63 -2.86 20.79
N LYS A 585 -26.56 -2.87 21.74
CA LYS A 585 -27.93 -3.39 21.56
C LYS A 585 -28.96 -2.38 21.96
N VAL A 586 -30.10 -2.41 21.28
CA VAL A 586 -31.29 -1.67 21.71
C VAL A 586 -31.64 -2.06 23.14
N GLY A 587 -31.89 -1.06 23.98
CA GLY A 587 -32.15 -1.26 25.42
C GLY A 587 -30.91 -1.14 26.32
N ALA A 588 -29.70 -1.08 25.77
CA ALA A 588 -28.47 -0.87 26.53
C ALA A 588 -28.42 0.56 27.10
N GLN A 589 -27.79 0.71 28.28
CA GLN A 589 -27.52 2.02 28.87
C GLN A 589 -26.14 2.49 28.42
N VAL A 590 -26.05 3.68 27.87
CA VAL A 590 -24.81 4.28 27.37
C VAL A 590 -24.43 5.51 28.21
N LYS A 591 -23.16 5.66 28.51
CA LYS A 591 -22.59 6.82 29.21
C LYS A 591 -21.87 7.77 28.24
N VAL A 592 -21.72 9.04 28.64
CA VAL A 592 -20.89 9.98 27.89
C VAL A 592 -19.48 9.43 27.70
N GLY A 593 -18.97 9.46 26.46
CA GLY A 593 -17.66 8.93 26.08
C GLY A 593 -17.61 7.42 25.78
N GLU A 594 -18.72 6.69 26.00
CA GLU A 594 -18.78 5.25 25.67
C GLU A 594 -18.91 5.06 24.15
N ILE A 595 -18.12 4.12 23.59
CA ILE A 595 -18.12 3.84 22.16
C ILE A 595 -19.41 3.12 21.79
N ILE A 596 -20.15 3.69 20.85
CA ILE A 596 -21.42 3.15 20.33
C ILE A 596 -21.27 2.39 19.02
N GLY A 597 -20.17 2.59 18.32
CA GLY A 597 -19.86 1.98 17.05
C GLY A 597 -18.64 2.61 16.39
N TYR A 598 -18.39 2.19 15.16
CA TYR A 598 -17.24 2.64 14.39
C TYR A 598 -17.68 3.00 12.97
N ILE A 599 -17.00 3.98 12.37
CA ILE A 599 -17.12 4.27 10.94
C ILE A 599 -15.80 3.95 10.28
N GLU A 600 -15.81 2.99 9.36
CA GLU A 600 -14.68 2.71 8.49
C GLU A 600 -14.67 3.74 7.35
N SER A 601 -13.71 4.64 7.40
CA SER A 601 -13.41 5.59 6.34
C SER A 601 -11.92 5.51 6.01
N MET A 602 -11.57 5.52 4.72
CA MET A 602 -10.17 5.44 4.26
C MET A 602 -9.39 4.24 4.83
N LYS A 603 -10.08 3.08 4.96
CA LYS A 603 -9.52 1.83 5.54
C LYS A 603 -9.09 1.97 7.01
N THR A 604 -9.71 2.86 7.73
CA THR A 604 -9.44 3.15 9.13
C THR A 604 -10.75 3.21 9.90
N TYR A 605 -10.84 2.50 11.03
CA TYR A 605 -11.98 2.56 11.93
C TYR A 605 -11.89 3.79 12.82
N ASN A 606 -12.91 4.62 12.77
CA ASN A 606 -13.05 5.81 13.62
C ASN A 606 -14.11 5.52 14.67
N ALA A 607 -13.73 5.49 15.94
CA ALA A 607 -14.65 5.24 17.04
C ALA A 607 -15.64 6.38 17.20
N ILE A 608 -16.93 6.06 17.33
CA ILE A 608 -18.01 7.00 17.59
C ILE A 608 -18.41 6.84 19.05
N ALA A 609 -18.22 7.90 19.83
CA ALA A 609 -18.57 7.92 21.25
C ALA A 609 -19.88 8.67 21.46
N ALA A 610 -20.67 8.25 22.45
CA ALA A 610 -21.85 8.96 22.86
C ALA A 610 -21.49 10.31 23.49
N GLU A 611 -22.05 11.39 22.98
CA GLU A 611 -21.88 12.74 23.54
C GLU A 611 -22.75 12.98 24.79
N GLU A 612 -23.81 12.20 24.93
CA GLU A 612 -24.73 12.23 26.06
C GLU A 612 -25.05 10.83 26.57
N SER A 613 -25.40 10.72 27.87
CA SER A 613 -25.85 9.46 28.44
C SER A 613 -27.33 9.23 28.16
N GLY A 614 -27.71 7.97 27.93
CA GLY A 614 -29.10 7.62 27.68
C GLY A 614 -29.26 6.10 27.46
N LYS A 615 -30.50 5.65 27.30
CA LYS A 615 -30.82 4.29 26.93
C LYS A 615 -31.03 4.20 25.42
N VAL A 616 -30.38 3.27 24.76
CA VAL A 616 -30.50 3.03 23.32
C VAL A 616 -31.93 2.66 22.98
N THR A 617 -32.60 3.47 22.19
CA THR A 617 -33.96 3.22 21.70
C THR A 617 -33.98 2.65 20.30
N GLU A 618 -33.02 3.05 19.47
CA GLU A 618 -32.92 2.62 18.07
C GLU A 618 -31.46 2.64 17.60
N ILE A 619 -31.08 1.67 16.76
CA ILE A 619 -29.84 1.62 15.99
C ILE A 619 -30.26 1.71 14.53
N CYS A 620 -29.90 2.80 13.84
CA CYS A 620 -30.48 3.15 12.55
C CYS A 620 -29.78 2.46 11.36
N PHE A 621 -28.57 1.90 11.55
CA PHE A 621 -27.79 1.27 10.50
C PHE A 621 -27.25 -0.10 10.94
N SER A 622 -27.01 -1.00 9.97
CA SER A 622 -26.42 -2.32 10.16
C SER A 622 -24.92 -2.29 9.84
N ASN A 623 -24.17 -3.33 10.30
CA ASN A 623 -22.76 -3.47 9.98
C ASN A 623 -22.50 -3.49 8.46
N GLY A 624 -21.65 -2.59 7.99
CA GLY A 624 -21.27 -2.46 6.59
C GLY A 624 -22.13 -1.51 5.76
N ASP A 625 -23.22 -0.95 6.35
CA ASP A 625 -24.05 0.03 5.68
C ASP A 625 -23.26 1.34 5.47
N LEU A 626 -23.45 1.96 4.31
CA LEU A 626 -22.92 3.28 4.01
C LEU A 626 -23.71 4.32 4.79
N VAL A 627 -23.00 5.21 5.47
CA VAL A 627 -23.56 6.36 6.18
C VAL A 627 -22.94 7.63 5.65
N GLU A 628 -23.74 8.67 5.55
CA GLU A 628 -23.27 10.04 5.25
C GLU A 628 -23.00 10.79 6.57
N GLU A 629 -22.28 11.90 6.48
CA GLU A 629 -22.14 12.80 7.63
C GLU A 629 -23.50 13.35 8.04
N ASP A 630 -23.71 13.53 9.34
CA ASP A 630 -24.95 13.92 9.99
C ASP A 630 -26.09 12.87 9.96
N ASP A 631 -25.85 11.67 9.39
CA ASP A 631 -26.80 10.57 9.54
C ASP A 631 -26.96 10.18 11.01
N ILE A 632 -28.20 9.94 11.44
CA ILE A 632 -28.51 9.51 12.80
C ILE A 632 -28.15 8.03 12.94
N LEU A 633 -27.08 7.73 13.68
CA LEU A 633 -26.59 6.36 13.87
C LEU A 633 -27.37 5.63 14.98
N VAL A 634 -27.58 6.32 16.10
CA VAL A 634 -28.23 5.76 17.29
C VAL A 634 -29.11 6.83 17.95
N LYS A 635 -30.31 6.42 18.41
CA LYS A 635 -31.18 7.27 19.21
C LYS A 635 -31.15 6.84 20.68
N LEU A 636 -31.04 7.81 21.58
CA LEU A 636 -31.00 7.63 23.02
C LEU A 636 -32.21 8.33 23.67
N ASN A 637 -32.63 7.76 24.81
CA ASN A 637 -33.74 8.30 25.61
C ASN A 637 -33.28 8.62 27.04
#